data_161ce91fa0b90e6d8aa0a4cabd7139ff
#
_entry.id   161ce91fa0b90e6d8aa0a4cabd7139ff
#
_cell.length_a   1.000
_cell.length_b   1.000
_cell.length_c   1.000
_cell.angle_alpha   90.00
_cell.angle_beta   90.00
_cell.angle_gamma   90.00
#
_symmetry.space_group_name_H-M   'P 1'
#
loop_
_entity.id
_entity.type
_entity.pdbx_description
1 polymer ?
#
loop_
_entity_poly.entity_id
_entity_poly.type
_entity_poly.pdbx_seq_one_letter_code
_entity_poly.pdbx_strand_id
1 'polypeptide(L)'
;MVVADQLDAVFGALSDPTRRAILTRLTRGEASVSELAAPFRVSQPAISRHLKVLERAGLISRSRRATARLSHLRAEPLRQATVWLAGYRDFWEQSYERLEELLATLQEQGTDRSRPRDPTGRSTP
;
A
#
# COMPACT_ATOMS: atom_id res chain seq x y z
N MET A 1 -16.67 -15.00 14.20
CA MET A 1 -16.06 -13.98 15.09
C MET A 1 -15.98 -12.66 14.37
N VAL A 2 -16.41 -11.60 15.05
CA VAL A 2 -16.53 -10.25 14.44
C VAL A 2 -15.19 -9.73 13.92
N VAL A 3 -14.09 -9.94 14.65
CA VAL A 3 -12.76 -9.44 14.26
C VAL A 3 -12.22 -10.14 13.01
N ALA A 4 -12.38 -11.45 12.90
CA ALA A 4 -11.95 -12.22 11.73
C ALA A 4 -12.76 -11.82 10.49
N ASP A 5 -14.07 -11.68 10.63
CA ASP A 5 -14.95 -11.30 9.52
C ASP A 5 -14.64 -9.89 9.01
N GLN A 6 -14.36 -8.95 9.92
CA GLN A 6 -13.98 -7.60 9.55
C GLN A 6 -12.62 -7.56 8.86
N LEU A 7 -11.66 -8.32 9.35
CA LEU A 7 -10.34 -8.41 8.73
C LEU A 7 -10.42 -8.97 7.31
N ASP A 8 -11.20 -10.02 7.12
CA ASP A 8 -11.45 -10.61 5.80
C ASP A 8 -12.09 -9.59 4.86
N ALA A 9 -13.07 -8.83 5.33
CA ALA A 9 -13.73 -7.79 4.54
C ALA A 9 -12.74 -6.67 4.16
N VAL A 10 -11.85 -6.29 5.07
CA VAL A 10 -10.83 -5.28 4.81
C VAL A 10 -9.87 -5.75 3.71
N PHE A 11 -9.31 -6.95 3.83
CA PHE A 11 -8.40 -7.47 2.82
C PHE A 11 -9.11 -7.70 1.48
N GLY A 12 -10.36 -8.15 1.49
CA GLY A 12 -11.16 -8.26 0.28
C GLY A 12 -11.35 -6.92 -0.41
N ALA A 13 -11.66 -5.88 0.34
CA ALA A 13 -11.80 -4.53 -0.20
C ALA A 13 -10.48 -3.98 -0.76
N LEU A 14 -9.36 -4.30 -0.12
CA LEU A 14 -8.03 -3.86 -0.55
C LEU A 14 -7.49 -4.63 -1.75
N SER A 15 -8.15 -5.69 -2.19
CA SER A 15 -7.68 -6.52 -3.30
C SER A 15 -7.84 -5.87 -4.68
N ASP A 16 -8.56 -4.76 -4.78
CA ASP A 16 -8.80 -4.05 -6.02
C ASP A 16 -7.98 -2.75 -6.08
N PRO A 17 -7.26 -2.48 -7.20
CA PRO A 17 -6.42 -1.29 -7.29
C PRO A 17 -7.21 0.02 -7.30
N THR A 18 -8.40 0.05 -7.88
CA THR A 18 -9.25 1.25 -7.87
C THR A 18 -9.69 1.58 -6.45
N ARG A 19 -10.07 0.57 -5.67
CA ARG A 19 -10.46 0.79 -4.27
C ARG A 19 -9.29 1.28 -3.43
N ARG A 20 -8.08 0.76 -3.64
CA ARG A 20 -6.89 1.27 -2.96
C ARG A 20 -6.61 2.72 -3.31
N ALA A 21 -6.76 3.10 -4.59
CA ALA A 21 -6.58 4.48 -5.04
C ALA A 21 -7.62 5.43 -4.44
N ILE A 22 -8.87 4.98 -4.32
CA ILE A 22 -9.93 5.74 -3.66
C ILE A 22 -9.55 6.02 -2.19
N LEU A 23 -9.11 5.01 -1.47
CA LEU A 23 -8.71 5.17 -0.07
C LEU A 23 -7.54 6.14 0.07
N THR A 24 -6.56 6.05 -0.81
CA THR A 24 -5.42 6.98 -0.84
C THR A 24 -5.89 8.42 -1.05
N ARG A 25 -6.82 8.63 -1.99
CA ARG A 25 -7.40 9.96 -2.21
C ARG A 25 -8.11 10.48 -0.97
N LEU A 26 -8.84 9.62 -0.26
CA LEU A 26 -9.60 10.01 0.93
C LEU A 26 -8.72 10.34 2.13
N THR A 27 -7.44 10.00 2.12
CA THR A 27 -6.51 10.46 3.16
C THR A 27 -6.32 11.97 3.13
N ARG A 28 -6.60 12.61 2.00
CA ARG A 28 -6.49 14.07 1.83
C ARG A 28 -7.77 14.83 2.20
N GLY A 29 -8.84 14.11 2.53
CA GLY A 29 -10.12 14.69 2.92
C GLY A 29 -11.28 14.04 2.20
N GLU A 30 -12.48 14.40 2.63
CA GLU A 30 -13.73 13.90 2.04
C GLU A 30 -13.82 14.21 0.55
N ALA A 31 -14.55 13.39 -0.18
CA ALA A 31 -14.75 13.58 -1.62
C ALA A 31 -16.11 13.06 -2.04
N SER A 32 -16.67 13.69 -3.07
CA SER A 32 -17.89 13.26 -3.74
C SER A 32 -17.61 12.12 -4.71
N VAL A 33 -18.67 11.43 -5.16
CA VAL A 33 -18.54 10.36 -6.17
C VAL A 33 -17.90 10.89 -7.45
N SER A 34 -18.30 12.09 -7.92
CA SER A 34 -17.72 12.66 -9.12
C SER A 34 -16.25 13.03 -8.96
N GLU A 35 -15.86 13.56 -7.81
CA GLU A 35 -14.45 13.82 -7.52
C GLU A 35 -13.62 12.53 -7.50
N LEU A 36 -14.18 11.47 -6.94
CA LEU A 36 -13.49 10.16 -6.89
C LEU A 36 -13.43 9.50 -8.26
N ALA A 37 -14.42 9.70 -9.11
CA ALA A 37 -14.45 9.12 -10.46
C ALA A 37 -13.52 9.84 -11.43
N ALA A 38 -13.27 11.12 -11.23
CA ALA A 38 -12.57 11.98 -12.20
C ALA A 38 -11.20 11.42 -12.65
N PRO A 39 -10.32 10.91 -11.77
CA PRO A 39 -9.02 10.39 -12.20
C PRO A 39 -9.08 9.02 -12.85
N PHE A 40 -10.22 8.34 -12.83
CA PHE A 40 -10.37 7.00 -13.39
C PHE A 40 -11.18 7.03 -14.69
N ARG A 41 -10.89 6.09 -15.59
CA ARG A 41 -11.68 5.90 -16.81
C ARG A 41 -12.82 4.92 -16.56
N VAL A 42 -13.58 5.17 -15.50
CA VAL A 42 -14.72 4.34 -15.12
C VAL A 42 -15.91 5.22 -14.83
N SER A 43 -17.09 4.66 -15.00
CA SER A 43 -18.35 5.39 -14.78
C SER A 43 -18.58 5.67 -13.29
N GLN A 44 -19.41 6.68 -13.00
CA GLN A 44 -19.80 6.94 -11.61
C GLN A 44 -20.54 5.75 -10.98
N PRO A 45 -21.41 5.02 -11.68
CA PRO A 45 -21.99 3.78 -11.12
C PRO A 45 -20.95 2.73 -10.74
N ALA A 46 -19.86 2.60 -11.51
CA ALA A 46 -18.78 1.69 -11.17
C ALA A 46 -18.05 2.12 -9.89
N ILE A 47 -17.76 3.42 -9.76
CA ILE A 47 -17.19 3.99 -8.54
C ILE A 47 -18.14 3.76 -7.35
N SER A 48 -19.43 3.98 -7.53
CA SER A 48 -20.43 3.76 -6.48
C SER A 48 -20.43 2.31 -5.98
N ARG A 49 -20.24 1.34 -6.87
CA ARG A 49 -20.09 -0.08 -6.47
C ARG A 49 -18.84 -0.32 -5.62
N HIS A 50 -17.72 0.30 -5.99
CA HIS A 50 -16.50 0.23 -5.19
C HIS A 50 -16.70 0.87 -3.81
N LEU A 51 -17.41 1.99 -3.76
CA LEU A 51 -17.70 2.66 -2.50
C LEU A 51 -18.58 1.82 -1.58
N LYS A 52 -19.55 1.07 -2.13
CA LYS A 52 -20.35 0.14 -1.34
C LYS A 52 -19.51 -0.97 -0.71
N VAL A 53 -18.56 -1.51 -1.46
CA VAL A 53 -17.62 -2.53 -0.93
C VAL A 53 -16.79 -1.96 0.21
N LEU A 54 -16.25 -0.76 0.03
CA LEU A 54 -15.47 -0.08 1.05
C LEU A 54 -16.29 0.26 2.30
N GLU A 55 -17.53 0.69 2.11
CA GLU A 55 -18.43 0.99 3.21
C GLU A 55 -18.79 -0.25 4.01
N ARG A 56 -19.10 -1.36 3.34
CA ARG A 56 -19.38 -2.64 4.00
C ARG A 56 -18.20 -3.18 4.80
N ALA A 57 -16.98 -2.91 4.33
CA ALA A 57 -15.76 -3.28 5.06
C ALA A 57 -15.46 -2.33 6.23
N GLY A 58 -16.23 -1.24 6.38
CA GLY A 58 -16.02 -0.25 7.43
C GLY A 58 -14.87 0.72 7.16
N LEU A 59 -14.34 0.73 5.92
CA LEU A 59 -13.20 1.57 5.55
C LEU A 59 -13.57 3.00 5.21
N ILE A 60 -14.83 3.23 4.89
CA ILE A 60 -15.39 4.57 4.64
C ILE A 60 -16.74 4.69 5.31
N SER A 61 -17.12 5.91 5.63
CA SER A 61 -18.50 6.31 5.91
C SER A 61 -18.96 7.26 4.83
N ARG A 62 -20.25 7.34 4.64
CA ARG A 62 -20.85 8.23 3.64
C ARG A 62 -21.83 9.15 4.32
N SER A 63 -21.76 10.43 4.00
CA SER A 63 -22.69 11.44 4.50
C SER A 63 -23.27 12.22 3.33
N ARG A 64 -24.33 12.99 3.59
CA ARG A 64 -24.93 13.86 2.60
C ARG A 64 -24.78 15.29 3.08
N ARG A 65 -24.23 16.16 2.21
CA ARG A 65 -24.17 17.59 2.44
C ARG A 65 -24.87 18.26 1.25
N ALA A 66 -25.99 18.94 1.51
CA ALA A 66 -26.89 19.45 0.48
C ALA A 66 -27.31 18.28 -0.45
N THR A 67 -27.02 18.37 -1.76
CA THR A 67 -27.32 17.31 -2.72
C THR A 67 -26.14 16.35 -2.96
N ALA A 68 -24.97 16.68 -2.44
CA ALA A 68 -23.77 15.89 -2.66
C ALA A 68 -23.64 14.79 -1.61
N ARG A 69 -23.31 13.57 -2.06
CA ARG A 69 -22.90 12.47 -1.20
C ARG A 69 -21.39 12.49 -1.07
N LEU A 70 -20.93 12.55 0.18
CA LEU A 70 -19.51 12.62 0.49
C LEU A 70 -19.05 11.33 1.16
N SER A 71 -17.87 10.87 0.77
CA SER A 71 -17.21 9.72 1.39
C SER A 71 -16.07 10.20 2.27
N HIS A 72 -15.94 9.57 3.43
CA HIS A 72 -14.95 9.89 4.44
C HIS A 72 -14.17 8.63 4.77
N LEU A 73 -12.84 8.74 4.88
CA LEU A 73 -12.01 7.63 5.32
C LEU A 73 -12.28 7.27 6.78
N ARG A 74 -12.38 5.98 7.04
CA ARG A 74 -12.39 5.43 8.39
C ARG A 74 -11.15 4.54 8.52
N ALA A 75 -10.14 5.06 9.20
CA ALA A 75 -8.83 4.43 9.24
C ALA A 75 -8.74 3.26 10.24
N GLU A 76 -9.68 3.14 11.18
CA GLU A 76 -9.60 2.15 12.26
C GLU A 76 -9.50 0.70 11.74
N PRO A 77 -10.29 0.25 10.75
CA PRO A 77 -10.12 -1.10 10.22
C PRO A 77 -8.76 -1.31 9.53
N LEU A 78 -8.20 -0.27 8.91
CA LEU A 78 -6.84 -0.34 8.35
C LEU A 78 -5.80 -0.50 9.45
N ARG A 79 -6.00 0.15 10.59
CA ARG A 79 -5.14 -0.01 11.75
C ARG A 79 -5.14 -1.46 12.24
N GLN A 80 -6.30 -2.11 12.29
CA GLN A 80 -6.40 -3.52 12.67
C GLN A 80 -5.64 -4.42 11.71
N ALA A 81 -5.72 -4.17 10.40
CA ALA A 81 -4.94 -4.88 9.40
C ALA A 81 -3.44 -4.68 9.62
N THR A 82 -3.03 -3.46 9.94
CA THR A 82 -1.64 -3.14 10.25
C THR A 82 -1.15 -3.91 11.49
N VAL A 83 -1.96 -4.01 12.53
CA VAL A 83 -1.63 -4.78 13.73
C VAL A 83 -1.43 -6.26 13.39
N TRP A 84 -2.30 -6.83 12.57
CA TRP A 84 -2.16 -8.21 12.13
C TRP A 84 -0.86 -8.41 11.35
N LEU A 85 -0.57 -7.51 10.41
CA LEU A 85 0.65 -7.56 9.61
C LEU A 85 1.90 -7.35 10.46
N ALA A 86 1.81 -6.57 11.53
CA ALA A 86 2.92 -6.35 12.45
C ALA A 86 3.38 -7.64 13.15
N GLY A 87 2.53 -8.66 13.22
CA GLY A 87 2.93 -9.98 13.71
C GLY A 87 4.02 -10.64 12.89
N TYR A 88 4.23 -10.19 11.66
CA TYR A 88 5.30 -10.66 10.77
C TYR A 88 6.54 -9.75 10.77
N ARG A 89 6.54 -8.74 11.61
CA ARG A 89 7.58 -7.70 11.60
C ARG A 89 8.97 -8.28 11.82
N ASP A 90 9.13 -9.14 12.83
CA ASP A 90 10.43 -9.76 13.14
C ASP A 90 10.93 -10.58 11.94
N PHE A 91 10.02 -11.30 11.28
CA PHE A 91 10.34 -12.06 10.08
C PHE A 91 10.88 -11.14 8.97
N TRP A 92 10.21 -10.01 8.72
CA TRP A 92 10.64 -9.06 7.71
C TRP A 92 11.96 -8.40 8.07
N GLU A 93 12.17 -8.02 9.32
CA GLU A 93 13.42 -7.41 9.78
C GLU A 93 14.60 -8.36 9.55
N GLN A 94 14.47 -9.64 9.90
CA GLN A 94 15.51 -10.64 9.63
C GLN A 94 15.78 -10.79 8.14
N SER A 95 14.75 -10.76 7.31
CA SER A 95 14.89 -10.87 5.87
C SER A 95 15.61 -9.65 5.28
N TYR A 96 15.31 -8.46 5.77
CA TYR A 96 15.99 -7.23 5.34
C TYR A 96 17.47 -7.23 5.78
N GLU A 97 17.78 -7.68 6.97
CA GLU A 97 19.16 -7.80 7.41
C GLU A 97 19.96 -8.74 6.51
N ARG A 98 19.40 -9.89 6.18
CA ARG A 98 20.02 -10.84 5.26
C ARG A 98 20.25 -10.23 3.88
N LEU A 99 19.28 -9.47 3.38
CA LEU A 99 19.40 -8.78 2.10
C LEU A 99 20.48 -7.72 2.15
N GLU A 100 20.53 -6.92 3.21
CA GLU A 100 21.58 -5.91 3.40
C GLU A 100 22.97 -6.54 3.42
N GLU A 101 23.14 -7.64 4.15
CA GLU A 101 24.41 -8.38 4.19
C GLU A 101 24.80 -8.89 2.81
N LEU A 102 23.86 -9.46 2.08
CA LEU A 102 24.10 -9.97 0.73
C LEU A 102 24.49 -8.83 -0.21
N LEU A 103 23.78 -7.69 -0.16
CA LEU A 103 24.09 -6.52 -0.97
C LEU A 103 25.45 -5.95 -0.64
N ALA A 104 25.82 -5.89 0.63
CA ALA A 104 27.15 -5.44 1.06
C ALA A 104 28.24 -6.35 0.48
N THR A 105 28.05 -7.66 0.56
CA THR A 105 28.99 -8.64 -0.02
C THR A 105 29.13 -8.47 -1.52
N LEU A 106 28.04 -8.28 -2.24
CA LEU A 106 28.03 -8.07 -3.69
C LEU A 106 28.70 -6.75 -4.06
N GLN A 107 28.50 -5.70 -3.28
CA GLN A 107 29.14 -4.40 -3.50
C GLN A 107 30.66 -4.49 -3.28
N GLU A 108 31.13 -5.19 -2.27
CA GLU A 108 32.56 -5.47 -2.06
C GLU A 108 33.17 -6.20 -3.24
N GLN A 109 32.50 -7.24 -3.73
CA GLN A 109 32.97 -7.98 -4.89
C GLN A 109 32.94 -7.13 -6.15
N GLY A 110 31.91 -6.28 -6.34
CA GLY A 110 31.80 -5.37 -7.45
C GLY A 110 32.89 -4.30 -7.42
N THR A 111 33.22 -3.77 -6.26
CA THR A 111 34.30 -2.79 -6.10
C THR A 111 35.66 -3.40 -6.43
N ASP A 112 35.88 -4.63 -6.00
CA ASP A 112 37.13 -5.36 -6.31
C ASP A 112 37.26 -5.61 -7.82
N ARG A 113 36.19 -6.01 -8.47
CA ARG A 113 36.16 -6.22 -9.94
C ARG A 113 36.32 -4.96 -10.75
N SER A 114 35.95 -3.82 -10.21
CA SER A 114 36.03 -2.53 -10.90
C SER A 114 37.37 -1.80 -10.69
N ARG A 115 38.29 -2.37 -9.91
CA ARG A 115 39.66 -1.84 -9.83
C ARG A 115 40.32 -1.92 -11.19
N PRO A 116 40.75 -0.79 -11.75
CA PRO A 116 41.49 -0.83 -13.00
C PRO A 116 42.76 -1.63 -12.83
N ARG A 117 42.95 -2.63 -13.66
CA ARG A 117 44.23 -3.33 -13.75
C ARG A 117 45.25 -2.31 -14.28
N ASP A 118 46.41 -2.28 -13.64
CA ASP A 118 47.54 -1.53 -14.14
C ASP A 118 47.77 -1.93 -15.60
N PRO A 119 47.81 -0.98 -16.54
CA PRO A 119 48.04 -1.27 -17.95
C PRO A 119 49.42 -1.90 -18.22
N THR A 120 50.33 -1.90 -17.26
CA THR A 120 51.64 -2.59 -17.35
C THR A 120 51.60 -4.01 -16.84
N GLY A 121 50.45 -4.52 -16.38
CA GLY A 121 50.29 -5.89 -15.84
C GLY A 121 50.95 -6.09 -14.48
N ARG A 122 51.42 -5.05 -13.85
CA ARG A 122 51.96 -5.11 -12.49
C ARG A 122 50.84 -4.93 -11.48
N SER A 123 50.74 -5.85 -10.52
CA SER A 123 49.90 -5.64 -9.35
C SER A 123 50.57 -4.58 -8.53
N THR A 124 49.94 -3.42 -8.39
CA THR A 124 50.37 -2.45 -7.38
C THR A 124 50.03 -3.03 -6.01
N PRO A 125 50.98 -3.06 -5.08
CA PRO A 125 50.72 -3.54 -3.73
C PRO A 125 49.73 -2.64 -2.99
#